data_73be6daefaf40508ddb9a0fcbd18fa4c
#
_entry.id   73be6daefaf40508ddb9a0fcbd18fa4c
#
_cell.length_a   1.000
_cell.length_b   1.000
_cell.length_c   1.000
_cell.angle_alpha   90.00
_cell.angle_beta   90.00
_cell.angle_gamma   90.00
#
_symmetry.space_group_name_H-M   'P 1'
#
loop_
_entity.id
_entity.type
_entity.pdbx_description
1 polymer ?
#
loop_
_entity_poly.entity_id
_entity_poly.type
_entity_poly.pdbx_seq_one_letter_code
_entity_poly.pdbx_strand_id
1 'polypeptide(L)'
;MKTLFKYISSIFFTICFILFFVVLGFLAIQLKDIPDITKATLQDPLSSEIYDKNLNLIATVGAEKRDYVSVSDVPENIKDAVLSVEDSRFYSHIGIDPKRLAKAVLVNLRSNSAREGASTITQQVIKHSLLTSEKTMERKIQEAYLSLKLENKYSKDDILEMYLNKIYYSDGQYGIKTASKYFYNKELNELTVPQLALLAGIPQQPIQFNPYDYPEQAKNRRDTVLYAMLNNDKITEDQYNEYIKTPITDGLVKKSKEDRANQHTYNPKYAAYIDEITKELKQNKNFENVSDPLSLGLKIYTNLNSELQIYVQDMLDNQRSPMKPHASQAAIAVLNTKTGLIEAIGGGKNYKAGGYNYAVDAKVQPGSAIKPLIDYAPGIE
;
A
#
# COMPACT_ATOMS: atom_id res chain seq x y z
N MET A 1 -54.27 1.45 38.95
CA MET A 1 -53.47 2.02 37.85
C MET A 1 -52.06 2.48 38.27
N LYS A 2 -51.86 3.30 39.28
CA LYS A 2 -50.52 3.82 39.69
C LYS A 2 -49.55 2.72 40.11
N THR A 3 -50.02 1.64 40.79
CA THR A 3 -49.17 0.52 41.23
C THR A 3 -48.72 -0.36 40.04
N LEU A 4 -49.61 -0.66 39.10
CA LEU A 4 -49.31 -1.43 37.91
C LEU A 4 -48.26 -0.71 37.02
N PHE A 5 -48.42 0.59 36.87
CA PHE A 5 -47.45 1.43 36.12
C PHE A 5 -46.04 1.43 36.76
N LYS A 6 -45.96 1.46 38.11
CA LYS A 6 -44.68 1.32 38.83
C LYS A 6 -44.00 -0.03 38.57
N TYR A 7 -44.76 -1.13 38.58
CA TYR A 7 -44.20 -2.45 38.30
C TYR A 7 -43.72 -2.57 36.85
N ILE A 8 -44.49 -2.10 35.87
CA ILE A 8 -44.08 -2.10 34.45
C ILE A 8 -42.84 -1.25 34.26
N SER A 9 -42.78 -0.06 34.85
CA SER A 9 -41.61 0.83 34.80
C SER A 9 -40.37 0.15 35.44
N SER A 10 -40.54 -0.48 36.62
CA SER A 10 -39.43 -1.19 37.28
C SER A 10 -38.89 -2.36 36.43
N ILE A 11 -39.79 -3.16 35.85
CA ILE A 11 -39.38 -4.24 34.94
C ILE A 11 -38.65 -3.71 33.71
N PHE A 12 -39.16 -2.63 33.13
CA PHE A 12 -38.51 -1.97 31.96
C PHE A 12 -37.08 -1.50 32.32
N PHE A 13 -36.92 -0.81 33.45
CA PHE A 13 -35.59 -0.35 33.89
C PHE A 13 -34.65 -1.52 34.20
N THR A 14 -35.16 -2.61 34.80
CA THR A 14 -34.35 -3.81 35.06
C THR A 14 -33.90 -4.48 33.78
N ILE A 15 -34.76 -4.58 32.76
CA ILE A 15 -34.41 -5.12 31.45
C ILE A 15 -33.35 -4.23 30.77
N CYS A 16 -33.53 -2.89 30.79
CA CYS A 16 -32.55 -1.96 30.26
C CYS A 16 -31.19 -2.07 30.96
N PHE A 17 -31.20 -2.25 32.29
CA PHE A 17 -30.00 -2.42 33.10
C PHE A 17 -29.26 -3.72 32.74
N ILE A 18 -29.95 -4.83 32.63
CA ILE A 18 -29.36 -6.11 32.21
C ILE A 18 -28.80 -5.99 30.81
N LEU A 19 -29.55 -5.43 29.86
CA LEU A 19 -29.12 -5.23 28.49
C LEU A 19 -27.86 -4.36 28.41
N PHE A 20 -27.78 -3.32 29.24
CA PHE A 20 -26.59 -2.45 29.33
C PHE A 20 -25.34 -3.25 29.73
N PHE A 21 -25.42 -4.11 30.75
CA PHE A 21 -24.28 -4.95 31.16
C PHE A 21 -23.92 -6.02 30.13
N VAL A 22 -24.90 -6.59 29.44
CA VAL A 22 -24.68 -7.53 28.34
C VAL A 22 -23.91 -6.83 27.21
N VAL A 23 -24.32 -5.62 26.83
CA VAL A 23 -23.64 -4.81 25.82
C VAL A 23 -22.22 -4.44 26.26
N LEU A 24 -22.04 -4.03 27.53
CA LEU A 24 -20.71 -3.74 28.07
C LEU A 24 -19.79 -4.96 28.06
N GLY A 25 -20.28 -6.11 28.47
CA GLY A 25 -19.52 -7.37 28.43
C GLY A 25 -19.15 -7.77 27.02
N PHE A 26 -20.08 -7.64 26.08
CA PHE A 26 -19.81 -7.88 24.66
C PHE A 26 -18.72 -6.93 24.13
N LEU A 27 -18.83 -5.63 24.39
CA LEU A 27 -17.81 -4.66 24.00
C LEU A 27 -16.44 -4.97 24.63
N ALA A 28 -16.40 -5.34 25.92
CA ALA A 28 -15.15 -5.69 26.58
C ALA A 28 -14.45 -6.90 25.94
N ILE A 29 -15.22 -7.89 25.47
CA ILE A 29 -14.68 -9.05 24.73
C ILE A 29 -14.11 -8.61 23.38
N GLN A 30 -14.83 -7.79 22.62
CA GLN A 30 -14.42 -7.31 21.30
C GLN A 30 -13.19 -6.39 21.34
N LEU A 31 -12.97 -5.75 22.50
CA LEU A 31 -11.88 -4.79 22.70
C LEU A 31 -10.65 -5.40 23.42
N LYS A 32 -10.61 -6.73 23.62
CA LYS A 32 -9.57 -7.38 24.44
C LYS A 32 -8.17 -7.34 23.79
N ASP A 33 -8.08 -7.56 22.47
CA ASP A 33 -6.82 -7.72 21.76
C ASP A 33 -6.55 -6.55 20.79
N ILE A 34 -6.84 -5.33 21.22
CA ILE A 34 -6.67 -4.13 20.40
C ILE A 34 -5.20 -3.67 20.40
N PRO A 35 -4.60 -3.41 19.24
CA PRO A 35 -3.25 -2.87 19.16
C PRO A 35 -3.17 -1.45 19.76
N ASP A 36 -2.04 -1.15 20.37
CA ASP A 36 -1.79 0.20 20.87
C ASP A 36 -1.49 1.18 19.74
N ILE A 37 -2.05 2.39 19.86
CA ILE A 37 -1.74 3.50 18.97
C ILE A 37 -0.41 4.11 19.39
N THR A 38 0.66 3.71 18.73
CA THR A 38 2.00 4.28 18.90
C THR A 38 2.46 4.94 17.59
N LYS A 39 3.47 5.79 17.67
CA LYS A 39 4.07 6.37 16.46
C LYS A 39 4.59 5.27 15.53
N ALA A 40 5.18 4.22 16.09
CA ALA A 40 5.68 3.07 15.32
C ALA A 40 4.57 2.28 14.61
N THR A 41 3.41 2.07 15.27
CA THR A 41 2.27 1.33 14.66
C THR A 41 1.52 2.14 13.61
N LEU A 42 1.67 3.46 13.62
CA LEU A 42 1.10 4.36 12.63
C LEU A 42 2.08 4.69 11.50
N GLN A 43 3.38 4.43 11.70
CA GLN A 43 4.37 4.64 10.64
C GLN A 43 4.12 3.66 9.49
N ASP A 44 4.21 4.21 8.29
CA ASP A 44 4.15 3.39 7.08
C ASP A 44 5.47 2.62 6.91
N PRO A 45 5.40 1.42 6.32
CA PRO A 45 6.60 0.72 5.91
C PRO A 45 7.49 1.61 5.05
N LEU A 46 8.77 1.64 5.33
CA LEU A 46 9.75 2.41 4.56
C LEU A 46 10.36 1.51 3.49
N SER A 47 10.57 2.04 2.29
CA SER A 47 11.33 1.33 1.26
C SER A 47 12.81 1.23 1.64
N SER A 48 13.39 0.06 1.44
CA SER A 48 14.83 -0.15 1.57
C SER A 48 15.54 0.05 0.25
N GLU A 49 16.74 0.60 0.32
CA GLU A 49 17.59 0.92 -0.82
C GLU A 49 18.71 -0.13 -0.94
N ILE A 50 18.91 -0.68 -2.13
CA ILE A 50 19.98 -1.63 -2.40
C ILE A 50 21.02 -0.97 -3.30
N TYR A 51 22.27 -1.05 -2.89
CA TYR A 51 23.42 -0.46 -3.57
C TYR A 51 24.36 -1.56 -4.10
N ASP A 52 24.92 -1.34 -5.30
CA ASP A 52 25.93 -2.19 -5.89
C ASP A 52 27.32 -1.98 -5.22
N LYS A 53 28.35 -2.74 -5.67
CA LYS A 53 29.72 -2.63 -5.16
C LYS A 53 30.36 -1.27 -5.33
N ASN A 54 29.84 -0.44 -6.26
CA ASN A 54 30.32 0.91 -6.54
C ASN A 54 29.48 1.98 -5.86
N LEU A 55 28.59 1.58 -4.92
CA LEU A 55 27.65 2.46 -4.21
C LEU A 55 26.60 3.12 -5.12
N ASN A 56 26.34 2.58 -6.29
CA ASN A 56 25.20 3.02 -7.11
C ASN A 56 23.90 2.42 -6.59
N LEU A 57 22.85 3.23 -6.47
CA LEU A 57 21.50 2.74 -6.13
C LEU A 57 20.98 1.88 -7.30
N ILE A 58 20.73 0.60 -7.03
CA ILE A 58 20.28 -0.36 -8.05
C ILE A 58 18.83 -0.80 -7.88
N ALA A 59 18.29 -0.69 -6.67
CA ALA A 59 16.92 -1.06 -6.37
C ALA A 59 16.38 -0.30 -5.16
N THR A 60 15.08 -0.02 -5.20
CA THR A 60 14.29 0.36 -4.02
C THR A 60 13.23 -0.73 -3.83
N VAL A 61 13.23 -1.42 -2.69
CA VAL A 61 12.44 -2.62 -2.43
C VAL A 61 11.77 -2.59 -1.05
N GLY A 62 10.79 -3.45 -0.83
CA GLY A 62 10.16 -3.67 0.47
C GLY A 62 8.86 -2.93 0.64
N ALA A 63 8.88 -1.65 0.93
CA ALA A 63 7.67 -0.88 1.09
C ALA A 63 7.19 -0.28 -0.23
N GLU A 64 5.94 0.06 -0.23
CA GLU A 64 5.27 0.78 -1.28
C GLU A 64 5.99 2.10 -1.57
N LYS A 65 6.12 2.45 -2.84
CA LYS A 65 6.73 3.72 -3.24
C LYS A 65 5.89 4.87 -2.70
N ARG A 66 6.46 5.65 -1.78
CA ARG A 66 5.77 6.77 -1.13
C ARG A 66 6.66 8.01 -1.12
N ASP A 67 6.16 9.07 -1.73
CA ASP A 67 6.69 10.41 -1.56
C ASP A 67 5.86 11.10 -0.49
N TYR A 68 6.39 11.26 0.71
CA TYR A 68 5.72 11.90 1.82
C TYR A 68 5.46 13.39 1.55
N VAL A 69 4.32 13.89 2.02
CA VAL A 69 3.96 15.31 1.98
C VAL A 69 3.39 15.74 3.32
N SER A 70 3.87 16.87 3.85
CA SER A 70 3.22 17.50 5.02
C SER A 70 1.87 18.08 4.63
N VAL A 71 0.89 18.03 5.52
CA VAL A 71 -0.44 18.61 5.28
C VAL A 71 -0.38 20.11 5.00
N SER A 72 0.61 20.81 5.54
CA SER A 72 0.89 22.24 5.26
C SER A 72 1.26 22.49 3.79
N ASP A 73 1.88 21.52 3.13
CA ASP A 73 2.33 21.60 1.75
C ASP A 73 1.29 21.09 0.75
N VAL A 74 0.18 20.52 1.25
CA VAL A 74 -0.94 20.08 0.42
C VAL A 74 -1.83 21.28 0.08
N PRO A 75 -2.03 21.58 -1.22
CA PRO A 75 -2.93 22.64 -1.66
C PRO A 75 -4.34 22.50 -1.11
N GLU A 76 -4.98 23.62 -0.77
CA GLU A 76 -6.30 23.63 -0.13
C GLU A 76 -7.38 22.96 -1.00
N ASN A 77 -7.35 23.16 -2.32
CA ASN A 77 -8.26 22.54 -3.26
C ASN A 77 -8.19 20.99 -3.28
N ILE A 78 -7.03 20.41 -2.95
CA ILE A 78 -6.88 18.94 -2.78
C ILE A 78 -7.56 18.50 -1.48
N LYS A 79 -7.33 19.22 -0.38
CA LYS A 79 -8.01 18.96 0.89
C LYS A 79 -9.52 19.08 0.72
N ASP A 80 -9.98 20.10 0.06
CA ASP A 80 -11.39 20.33 -0.25
C ASP A 80 -12.02 19.19 -1.06
N ALA A 81 -11.33 18.68 -2.08
CA ALA A 81 -11.82 17.56 -2.89
C ALA A 81 -11.93 16.28 -2.06
N VAL A 82 -10.88 15.94 -1.31
CA VAL A 82 -10.83 14.74 -0.46
C VAL A 82 -11.89 14.83 0.64
N LEU A 83 -11.95 15.95 1.36
CA LEU A 83 -12.91 16.13 2.44
C LEU A 83 -14.35 16.13 1.94
N SER A 84 -14.62 16.79 0.81
CA SER A 84 -15.97 16.85 0.25
C SER A 84 -16.55 15.49 -0.08
N VAL A 85 -15.74 14.58 -0.59
CA VAL A 85 -16.23 13.25 -1.02
C VAL A 85 -16.09 12.17 0.05
N GLU A 86 -15.03 12.22 0.86
CA GLU A 86 -14.76 11.19 1.86
C GLU A 86 -15.36 11.53 3.23
N ASP A 87 -15.26 12.79 3.68
CA ASP A 87 -15.68 13.18 5.03
C ASP A 87 -15.92 14.68 5.18
N SER A 88 -17.01 15.18 4.61
CA SER A 88 -17.31 16.63 4.57
C SER A 88 -17.42 17.30 5.95
N ARG A 89 -17.56 16.53 7.02
CA ARG A 89 -17.64 17.03 8.39
C ARG A 89 -16.43 16.62 9.25
N PHE A 90 -15.32 16.29 8.62
CA PHE A 90 -14.10 15.80 9.26
C PHE A 90 -13.67 16.62 10.47
N TYR A 91 -13.63 17.96 10.35
CA TYR A 91 -13.22 18.85 11.44
C TYR A 91 -14.26 19.01 12.56
N SER A 92 -15.48 18.47 12.40
CA SER A 92 -16.58 18.66 13.35
C SER A 92 -16.94 17.43 14.18
N HIS A 93 -16.37 16.25 13.89
CA HIS A 93 -16.62 15.03 14.65
C HIS A 93 -15.35 14.55 15.40
N ILE A 94 -15.52 13.56 16.26
CA ILE A 94 -14.50 13.03 17.18
C ILE A 94 -14.00 11.63 16.74
N GLY A 95 -13.80 11.39 15.45
CA GLY A 95 -13.34 10.12 14.89
C GLY A 95 -14.44 9.26 14.30
N ILE A 96 -15.66 9.36 14.81
CA ILE A 96 -16.88 8.79 14.24
C ILE A 96 -17.88 9.91 13.99
N ASP A 97 -18.69 9.77 12.93
CA ASP A 97 -19.74 10.72 12.58
C ASP A 97 -21.14 10.09 12.75
N PRO A 98 -21.79 10.29 13.92
CA PRO A 98 -23.11 9.71 14.17
C PRO A 98 -24.20 10.18 13.20
N LYS A 99 -24.13 11.43 12.72
CA LYS A 99 -25.12 11.97 11.77
C LYS A 99 -24.97 11.31 10.39
N ARG A 100 -23.72 11.14 9.93
CA ARG A 100 -23.41 10.44 8.68
C ARG A 100 -23.80 8.97 8.76
N LEU A 101 -23.54 8.33 9.91
CA LEU A 101 -23.93 6.94 10.16
C LEU A 101 -25.45 6.78 10.08
N ALA A 102 -26.22 7.64 10.78
CA ALA A 102 -27.67 7.61 10.74
C ALA A 102 -28.23 7.84 9.32
N LYS A 103 -27.66 8.80 8.57
CA LYS A 103 -28.02 9.04 7.17
C LYS A 103 -27.76 7.81 6.29
N ALA A 104 -26.56 7.20 6.40
CA ALA A 104 -26.21 6.02 5.61
C ALA A 104 -27.12 4.83 5.91
N VAL A 105 -27.49 4.59 7.19
CA VAL A 105 -28.45 3.54 7.55
C VAL A 105 -29.80 3.81 6.89
N LEU A 106 -30.32 5.04 6.94
CA LEU A 106 -31.61 5.40 6.34
C LEU A 106 -31.59 5.23 4.80
N VAL A 107 -30.53 5.68 4.14
CA VAL A 107 -30.39 5.57 2.67
C VAL A 107 -30.27 4.09 2.25
N ASN A 108 -29.43 3.31 2.94
CA ASN A 108 -29.22 1.89 2.64
C ASN A 108 -30.49 1.05 2.88
N LEU A 109 -31.28 1.37 3.91
CA LEU A 109 -32.58 0.74 4.15
C LEU A 109 -33.61 1.07 3.03
N ARG A 110 -33.62 2.29 2.52
CA ARG A 110 -34.54 2.70 1.44
C ARG A 110 -34.12 2.15 0.07
N SER A 111 -32.81 2.01 -0.19
CA SER A 111 -32.29 1.60 -1.49
C SER A 111 -32.11 0.09 -1.63
N ASN A 112 -32.31 -0.68 -0.55
CA ASN A 112 -32.04 -2.10 -0.47
C ASN A 112 -30.61 -2.51 -0.95
N SER A 113 -29.67 -1.57 -0.88
CA SER A 113 -28.28 -1.72 -1.30
C SER A 113 -27.36 -0.84 -0.47
N ALA A 114 -26.11 -1.27 -0.25
CA ALA A 114 -25.07 -0.50 0.45
C ALA A 114 -24.49 0.60 -0.46
N ARG A 115 -25.25 1.70 -0.66
CA ARG A 115 -24.87 2.80 -1.57
C ARG A 115 -24.05 3.91 -0.90
N GLU A 116 -24.31 4.21 0.37
CA GLU A 116 -23.53 5.22 1.11
C GLU A 116 -22.60 4.57 2.15
N GLY A 117 -21.32 4.95 2.10
CA GLY A 117 -20.34 4.61 3.11
C GLY A 117 -20.38 5.61 4.27
N ALA A 118 -20.36 5.12 5.51
CA ALA A 118 -20.39 5.94 6.72
C ALA A 118 -19.05 6.09 7.42
N SER A 119 -17.98 5.50 6.90
CA SER A 119 -16.65 5.55 7.51
C SER A 119 -16.03 6.95 7.37
N THR A 120 -15.46 7.45 8.46
CA THR A 120 -14.71 8.72 8.47
C THR A 120 -13.29 8.53 7.97
N ILE A 121 -12.59 9.64 7.67
CA ILE A 121 -11.15 9.63 7.36
C ILE A 121 -10.36 9.00 8.52
N THR A 122 -10.67 9.33 9.77
CA THR A 122 -10.04 8.76 10.95
C THR A 122 -10.20 7.24 11.02
N GLN A 123 -11.40 6.72 10.72
CA GLN A 123 -11.64 5.29 10.64
C GLN A 123 -10.87 4.62 9.51
N GLN A 124 -10.69 5.30 8.38
CA GLN A 124 -9.89 4.79 7.27
C GLN A 124 -8.40 4.73 7.63
N VAL A 125 -7.85 5.72 8.32
CA VAL A 125 -6.47 5.69 8.85
C VAL A 125 -6.27 4.49 9.77
N ILE A 126 -7.15 4.26 10.73
CA ILE A 126 -7.10 3.10 11.65
C ILE A 126 -7.16 1.79 10.88
N LYS A 127 -8.12 1.66 9.97
CA LYS A 127 -8.29 0.46 9.14
C LYS A 127 -7.02 0.09 8.38
N HIS A 128 -6.37 1.08 7.76
CA HIS A 128 -5.18 0.85 6.93
C HIS A 128 -3.88 0.73 7.73
N SER A 129 -3.86 1.16 9.01
CA SER A 129 -2.65 1.12 9.86
C SER A 129 -2.61 -0.07 10.81
N LEU A 130 -3.75 -0.44 11.40
CA LEU A 130 -3.79 -1.28 12.59
C LEU A 130 -4.68 -2.51 12.45
N LEU A 131 -5.56 -2.56 11.45
CA LEU A 131 -6.58 -3.61 11.37
C LEU A 131 -6.43 -4.44 10.09
N THR A 132 -6.94 -5.68 10.15
CA THR A 132 -6.98 -6.57 8.98
C THR A 132 -8.04 -6.12 7.97
N SER A 133 -7.96 -6.62 6.74
CA SER A 133 -8.93 -6.33 5.68
C SER A 133 -10.27 -7.09 5.84
N GLU A 134 -10.42 -7.95 6.84
CA GLU A 134 -11.62 -8.74 7.07
C GLU A 134 -12.83 -7.85 7.39
N LYS A 135 -14.00 -8.20 6.84
CA LYS A 135 -15.24 -7.45 7.03
C LYS A 135 -16.07 -8.06 8.15
N THR A 136 -15.61 -7.92 9.42
CA THR A 136 -16.30 -8.42 10.61
C THR A 136 -16.89 -7.28 11.44
N MET A 137 -17.91 -7.58 12.26
CA MET A 137 -18.46 -6.62 13.22
C MET A 137 -17.43 -6.27 14.30
N GLU A 138 -16.64 -7.26 14.73
CA GLU A 138 -15.55 -7.07 15.68
C GLU A 138 -14.60 -5.99 15.20
N ARG A 139 -14.04 -6.15 13.98
CA ARG A 139 -13.16 -5.16 13.38
C ARG A 139 -13.82 -3.77 13.30
N LYS A 140 -15.12 -3.69 13.01
CA LYS A 140 -15.82 -2.40 12.93
C LYS A 140 -15.97 -1.71 14.28
N ILE A 141 -16.17 -2.48 15.36
CA ILE A 141 -16.17 -1.97 16.74
C ILE A 141 -14.77 -1.49 17.13
N GLN A 142 -13.75 -2.29 16.85
CA GLN A 142 -12.34 -1.92 17.10
C GLN A 142 -11.94 -0.67 16.34
N GLU A 143 -12.33 -0.55 15.06
CA GLU A 143 -12.10 0.63 14.21
C GLU A 143 -12.73 1.88 14.84
N ALA A 144 -13.99 1.81 15.28
CA ALA A 144 -14.66 2.93 15.93
C ALA A 144 -13.96 3.36 17.24
N TYR A 145 -13.62 2.41 18.09
CA TYR A 145 -12.95 2.67 19.37
C TYR A 145 -11.54 3.27 19.17
N LEU A 146 -10.75 2.67 18.27
CA LEU A 146 -9.41 3.17 17.95
C LEU A 146 -9.46 4.55 17.30
N SER A 147 -10.51 4.85 16.52
CA SER A 147 -10.70 6.19 15.94
C SER A 147 -10.90 7.27 17.00
N LEU A 148 -11.67 6.97 18.06
CA LEU A 148 -11.80 7.87 19.21
C LEU A 148 -10.47 8.07 19.94
N LYS A 149 -9.69 6.99 20.13
CA LYS A 149 -8.35 7.07 20.71
C LYS A 149 -7.38 7.89 19.85
N LEU A 150 -7.42 7.74 18.54
CA LEU A 150 -6.56 8.47 17.61
C LEU A 150 -6.83 9.98 17.68
N GLU A 151 -8.08 10.40 17.66
CA GLU A 151 -8.50 11.81 17.77
C GLU A 151 -8.16 12.46 19.12
N ASN A 152 -8.08 11.66 20.18
CA ASN A 152 -7.60 12.16 21.47
C ASN A 152 -6.07 12.36 21.52
N LYS A 153 -5.33 11.76 20.60
CA LYS A 153 -3.86 11.76 20.61
C LYS A 153 -3.25 12.64 19.54
N TYR A 154 -3.92 12.85 18.42
CA TYR A 154 -3.43 13.56 17.25
C TYR A 154 -4.43 14.63 16.82
N SER A 155 -3.92 15.74 16.28
CA SER A 155 -4.77 16.79 15.70
C SER A 155 -5.47 16.30 14.42
N LYS A 156 -6.51 17.01 14.01
CA LYS A 156 -7.20 16.75 12.74
C LYS A 156 -6.24 16.82 11.55
N ASP A 157 -5.33 17.77 11.57
CA ASP A 157 -4.34 17.94 10.50
C ASP A 157 -3.33 16.80 10.48
N ASP A 158 -2.88 16.31 11.64
CA ASP A 158 -2.04 15.10 11.71
C ASP A 158 -2.76 13.88 11.12
N ILE A 159 -4.05 13.72 11.43
CA ILE A 159 -4.85 12.59 10.92
C ILE A 159 -5.08 12.71 9.41
N LEU A 160 -5.34 13.91 8.91
CA LEU A 160 -5.46 14.16 7.47
C LEU A 160 -4.13 13.90 6.74
N GLU A 161 -3.00 14.31 7.33
CA GLU A 161 -1.66 14.02 6.83
C GLU A 161 -1.40 12.51 6.73
N MET A 162 -1.72 11.77 7.80
CA MET A 162 -1.62 10.30 7.80
C MET A 162 -2.48 9.69 6.68
N TYR A 163 -3.70 10.17 6.49
CA TYR A 163 -4.60 9.69 5.44
C TYR A 163 -4.02 9.92 4.05
N LEU A 164 -3.64 11.17 3.74
CA LEU A 164 -3.15 11.57 2.42
C LEU A 164 -1.87 10.84 2.00
N ASN A 165 -1.04 10.48 2.97
CA ASN A 165 0.20 9.74 2.72
C ASN A 165 0.02 8.21 2.67
N LYS A 166 -1.05 7.69 3.29
CA LYS A 166 -1.25 6.25 3.49
C LYS A 166 -2.12 5.58 2.43
N ILE A 167 -3.05 6.31 1.87
CA ILE A 167 -4.12 5.72 1.05
C ILE A 167 -3.59 5.19 -0.29
N TYR A 168 -4.20 4.10 -0.77
CA TYR A 168 -3.85 3.42 -2.02
C TYR A 168 -4.57 4.03 -3.23
N TYR A 169 -3.82 4.34 -4.29
CA TYR A 169 -4.28 5.00 -5.51
C TYR A 169 -4.24 4.13 -6.76
N SER A 170 -4.22 2.81 -6.63
CA SER A 170 -4.02 1.86 -7.76
C SER A 170 -2.56 1.71 -8.20
N ASP A 171 -2.29 0.70 -9.02
CA ASP A 171 -0.97 0.46 -9.65
C ASP A 171 0.22 0.53 -8.67
N GLY A 172 0.04 0.05 -7.42
CA GLY A 172 1.11 0.08 -6.42
C GLY A 172 1.46 1.47 -5.87
N GLN A 173 0.65 2.51 -6.17
CA GLN A 173 0.92 3.87 -5.71
C GLN A 173 0.21 4.14 -4.38
N TYR A 174 0.97 4.58 -3.40
CA TYR A 174 0.45 4.98 -2.09
C TYR A 174 0.83 6.43 -1.79
N GLY A 175 -0.12 7.17 -1.21
CA GLY A 175 0.02 8.60 -0.96
C GLY A 175 -0.27 9.48 -2.16
N ILE A 176 -0.87 10.64 -1.88
CA ILE A 176 -1.39 11.55 -2.92
C ILE A 176 -0.28 12.18 -3.77
N LYS A 177 0.88 12.46 -3.17
CA LYS A 177 2.03 13.03 -3.89
C LYS A 177 2.60 12.02 -4.89
N THR A 178 2.76 10.77 -4.48
CA THR A 178 3.17 9.67 -5.36
C THR A 178 2.18 9.48 -6.50
N ALA A 179 0.87 9.49 -6.20
CA ALA A 179 -0.19 9.39 -7.19
C ALA A 179 -0.16 10.54 -8.20
N SER A 180 0.05 11.78 -7.75
CA SER A 180 0.21 12.95 -8.63
C SER A 180 1.35 12.78 -9.63
N LYS A 181 2.52 12.36 -9.16
CA LYS A 181 3.68 12.07 -10.00
C LYS A 181 3.42 10.90 -10.95
N TYR A 182 2.77 9.86 -10.45
CA TYR A 182 2.50 8.67 -11.24
C TYR A 182 1.52 8.92 -12.40
N PHE A 183 0.37 9.53 -12.10
CA PHE A 183 -0.68 9.75 -13.09
C PHE A 183 -0.42 10.95 -13.98
N TYR A 184 0.21 12.01 -13.45
CA TYR A 184 0.31 13.30 -14.15
C TYR A 184 1.73 13.81 -14.33
N ASN A 185 2.74 13.19 -13.69
CA ASN A 185 4.13 13.70 -13.64
C ASN A 185 4.21 15.16 -13.15
N LYS A 186 3.37 15.51 -12.17
CA LYS A 186 3.22 16.87 -11.62
C LYS A 186 3.41 16.89 -10.11
N GLU A 187 3.87 18.03 -9.60
CA GLU A 187 3.73 18.32 -8.17
C GLU A 187 2.27 18.67 -7.85
N LEU A 188 1.89 18.58 -6.57
CA LEU A 188 0.49 18.73 -6.13
C LEU A 188 -0.12 20.09 -6.50
N ASN A 189 0.66 21.17 -6.44
CA ASN A 189 0.23 22.53 -6.77
C ASN A 189 0.09 22.80 -8.28
N GLU A 190 0.53 21.87 -9.12
CA GLU A 190 0.42 21.97 -10.59
C GLU A 190 -0.82 21.26 -11.14
N LEU A 191 -1.55 20.55 -10.28
CA LEU A 191 -2.77 19.83 -10.68
C LEU A 191 -3.94 20.79 -10.91
N THR A 192 -4.66 20.55 -12.00
CA THR A 192 -5.94 21.21 -12.24
C THR A 192 -7.05 20.62 -11.35
N VAL A 193 -8.15 21.35 -11.12
CA VAL A 193 -9.27 20.86 -10.30
C VAL A 193 -9.84 19.52 -10.80
N PRO A 194 -10.05 19.28 -12.10
CA PRO A 194 -10.45 17.95 -12.59
C PRO A 194 -9.43 16.84 -12.30
N GLN A 195 -8.12 17.13 -12.37
CA GLN A 195 -7.06 16.16 -12.08
C GLN A 195 -7.03 15.78 -10.59
N LEU A 196 -7.08 16.77 -9.71
CA LEU A 196 -7.14 16.50 -8.26
C LEU A 196 -8.45 15.81 -7.84
N ALA A 197 -9.58 16.13 -8.48
CA ALA A 197 -10.86 15.46 -8.24
C ALA A 197 -10.81 13.97 -8.64
N LEU A 198 -10.11 13.65 -9.74
CA LEU A 198 -9.86 12.24 -10.07
C LEU A 198 -9.05 11.55 -8.98
N LEU A 199 -7.92 12.14 -8.56
CA LEU A 199 -7.11 11.56 -7.49
C LEU A 199 -7.92 11.37 -6.19
N ALA A 200 -8.68 12.37 -5.75
CA ALA A 200 -9.54 12.24 -4.58
C ALA A 200 -10.62 11.15 -4.73
N GLY A 201 -10.98 10.80 -5.96
CA GLY A 201 -11.99 9.78 -6.26
C GLY A 201 -11.47 8.34 -6.23
N ILE A 202 -10.22 8.10 -6.63
CA ILE A 202 -9.63 6.75 -6.80
C ILE A 202 -9.69 5.90 -5.51
N PRO A 203 -9.38 6.42 -4.31
CA PRO A 203 -9.24 5.61 -3.10
C PRO A 203 -10.45 4.75 -2.71
N GLN A 204 -11.65 5.13 -3.11
CA GLN A 204 -12.87 4.37 -2.78
C GLN A 204 -12.86 2.96 -3.38
N GLN A 205 -12.43 2.83 -4.64
CA GLN A 205 -12.26 1.56 -5.35
C GLN A 205 -11.09 1.65 -6.33
N PRO A 206 -9.84 1.57 -5.84
CA PRO A 206 -8.66 1.92 -6.62
C PRO A 206 -8.51 1.14 -7.93
N ILE A 207 -8.90 -0.13 -7.95
CA ILE A 207 -8.85 -0.96 -9.17
C ILE A 207 -9.91 -0.50 -10.19
N GLN A 208 -11.15 -0.24 -9.74
CA GLN A 208 -12.27 0.10 -10.63
C GLN A 208 -12.25 1.56 -11.10
N PHE A 209 -11.57 2.44 -10.37
CA PHE A 209 -11.43 3.85 -10.71
C PHE A 209 -10.05 4.19 -11.27
N ASN A 210 -9.29 3.16 -11.71
CA ASN A 210 -8.04 3.36 -12.44
C ASN A 210 -8.36 3.94 -13.83
N PRO A 211 -7.89 5.16 -14.17
CA PRO A 211 -8.23 5.82 -15.42
C PRO A 211 -7.63 5.15 -16.66
N TYR A 212 -6.59 4.32 -16.49
CA TYR A 212 -6.00 3.57 -17.58
C TYR A 212 -6.82 2.33 -17.98
N ASP A 213 -7.41 1.65 -16.99
CA ASP A 213 -8.13 0.38 -17.22
C ASP A 213 -9.64 0.60 -17.35
N TYR A 214 -10.19 1.59 -16.62
CA TYR A 214 -11.63 1.84 -16.53
C TYR A 214 -11.94 3.35 -16.66
N PRO A 215 -11.64 4.00 -17.82
CA PRO A 215 -11.76 5.46 -17.96
C PRO A 215 -13.16 6.00 -17.71
N GLU A 216 -14.21 5.28 -18.11
CA GLU A 216 -15.61 5.71 -17.89
C GLU A 216 -15.99 5.68 -16.39
N GLN A 217 -15.60 4.64 -15.66
CA GLN A 217 -15.85 4.55 -14.23
C GLN A 217 -15.04 5.61 -13.47
N ALA A 218 -13.79 5.84 -13.88
CA ALA A 218 -12.93 6.90 -13.34
C ALA A 218 -13.52 8.28 -13.59
N LYS A 219 -14.07 8.54 -14.80
CA LYS A 219 -14.76 9.78 -15.14
C LYS A 219 -15.99 9.99 -14.25
N ASN A 220 -16.86 9.00 -14.15
CA ASN A 220 -18.06 9.08 -13.33
C ASN A 220 -17.73 9.33 -11.84
N ARG A 221 -16.66 8.72 -11.35
CA ARG A 221 -16.19 8.94 -9.97
C ARG A 221 -15.61 10.34 -9.80
N ARG A 222 -14.79 10.83 -10.73
CA ARG A 222 -14.31 12.23 -10.74
C ARG A 222 -15.47 13.22 -10.70
N ASP A 223 -16.48 13.01 -11.55
CA ASP A 223 -17.64 13.89 -11.62
C ASP A 223 -18.47 13.85 -10.31
N THR A 224 -18.50 12.70 -9.63
CA THR A 224 -19.06 12.59 -8.27
C THR A 224 -18.27 13.41 -7.25
N VAL A 225 -16.96 13.47 -7.34
CA VAL A 225 -16.12 14.32 -6.46
C VAL A 225 -16.40 15.79 -6.75
N LEU A 226 -16.42 16.19 -8.02
CA LEU A 226 -16.74 17.57 -8.40
C LEU A 226 -18.14 18.00 -7.91
N TYR A 227 -19.13 17.10 -8.01
CA TYR A 227 -20.46 17.36 -7.46
C TYR A 227 -20.46 17.47 -5.93
N ALA A 228 -19.65 16.66 -5.24
CA ALA A 228 -19.48 16.81 -3.80
C ALA A 228 -18.81 18.14 -3.42
N MET A 229 -17.82 18.59 -4.19
CA MET A 229 -17.20 19.92 -4.01
C MET A 229 -18.21 21.05 -4.22
N LEU A 230 -19.07 20.96 -5.23
CA LEU A 230 -20.15 21.92 -5.45
C LEU A 230 -21.12 21.95 -4.24
N ASN A 231 -21.57 20.79 -3.77
CA ASN A 231 -22.50 20.70 -2.63
C ASN A 231 -21.91 21.15 -1.28
N ASN A 232 -20.60 21.29 -1.20
CA ASN A 232 -19.89 21.79 -0.03
C ASN A 232 -19.32 23.21 -0.26
N ASP A 233 -19.82 23.94 -1.27
CA ASP A 233 -19.45 25.32 -1.60
C ASP A 233 -17.95 25.53 -1.87
N LYS A 234 -17.27 24.50 -2.40
CA LYS A 234 -15.83 24.52 -2.72
C LYS A 234 -15.55 24.93 -4.17
N ILE A 235 -16.54 24.79 -5.03
CA ILE A 235 -16.56 25.28 -6.41
C ILE A 235 -17.94 25.85 -6.73
N THR A 236 -18.00 26.76 -7.71
CA THR A 236 -19.27 27.32 -8.20
C THR A 236 -19.93 26.38 -9.21
N GLU A 237 -21.21 26.61 -9.50
CA GLU A 237 -21.95 25.86 -10.51
C GLU A 237 -21.35 26.04 -11.91
N ASP A 238 -20.88 27.23 -12.27
CA ASP A 238 -20.21 27.51 -13.54
C ASP A 238 -18.90 26.70 -13.65
N GLN A 239 -18.09 26.67 -12.58
CA GLN A 239 -16.88 25.87 -12.51
C GLN A 239 -17.18 24.38 -12.62
N TYR A 240 -18.20 23.88 -11.92
CA TYR A 240 -18.62 22.48 -12.05
C TYR A 240 -18.99 22.14 -13.49
N ASN A 241 -19.81 22.97 -14.15
CA ASN A 241 -20.24 22.77 -15.53
C ASN A 241 -19.11 22.84 -16.55
N GLU A 242 -18.02 23.56 -16.25
CA GLU A 242 -16.78 23.58 -17.02
C GLU A 242 -15.97 22.30 -16.79
N TYR A 243 -15.72 21.96 -15.52
CA TYR A 243 -14.82 20.87 -15.14
C TYR A 243 -15.31 19.48 -15.55
N ILE A 244 -16.61 19.21 -15.52
CA ILE A 244 -17.16 17.92 -15.99
C ILE A 244 -16.94 17.67 -17.49
N LYS A 245 -16.67 18.72 -18.29
CA LYS A 245 -16.39 18.61 -19.74
C LYS A 245 -14.94 18.20 -20.01
N THR A 246 -14.05 18.34 -19.03
CA THR A 246 -12.64 17.96 -19.19
C THR A 246 -12.51 16.46 -19.47
N PRO A 247 -11.81 16.04 -20.52
CA PRO A 247 -11.59 14.64 -20.78
C PRO A 247 -10.87 13.94 -19.61
N ILE A 248 -11.20 12.68 -19.34
CA ILE A 248 -10.58 11.94 -18.23
C ILE A 248 -9.08 11.71 -18.48
N THR A 249 -8.68 11.70 -19.74
CA THR A 249 -7.29 11.52 -20.17
C THR A 249 -6.46 12.81 -20.15
N ASP A 250 -7.07 13.94 -19.80
CA ASP A 250 -6.40 15.24 -19.82
C ASP A 250 -5.20 15.26 -18.87
N GLY A 251 -4.01 15.43 -19.44
CA GLY A 251 -2.75 15.45 -18.72
C GLY A 251 -2.27 14.11 -18.16
N LEU A 252 -2.98 12.99 -18.38
CA LEU A 252 -2.50 11.68 -17.97
C LEU A 252 -1.21 11.28 -18.69
N VAL A 253 -0.23 10.82 -17.94
CA VAL A 253 1.00 10.24 -18.49
C VAL A 253 0.66 8.98 -19.29
N LYS A 254 1.10 8.90 -20.54
CA LYS A 254 0.88 7.70 -21.35
C LYS A 254 1.70 6.53 -20.81
N LYS A 255 1.04 5.47 -20.39
CA LYS A 255 1.64 4.23 -19.88
C LYS A 255 0.96 3.03 -20.53
N SER A 256 1.75 2.10 -21.06
CA SER A 256 1.23 0.80 -21.50
C SER A 256 0.87 -0.07 -20.30
N LYS A 257 0.07 -1.12 -20.52
CA LYS A 257 -0.23 -2.11 -19.47
C LYS A 257 1.03 -2.84 -19.01
N GLU A 258 1.98 -3.05 -19.92
CA GLU A 258 3.28 -3.66 -19.62
C GLU A 258 4.15 -2.75 -18.76
N ASP A 259 4.20 -1.44 -19.05
CA ASP A 259 4.93 -0.46 -18.21
C ASP A 259 4.35 -0.41 -16.79
N ARG A 260 3.02 -0.54 -16.66
CA ARG A 260 2.32 -0.53 -15.36
C ARG A 260 2.52 -1.83 -14.58
N ALA A 261 2.58 -2.97 -15.28
CA ALA A 261 2.82 -4.27 -14.66
C ALA A 261 4.29 -4.47 -14.26
N ASN A 262 5.22 -3.84 -15.00
CA ASN A 262 6.67 -3.95 -14.79
C ASN A 262 7.22 -2.82 -13.90
N GLN A 263 6.46 -2.33 -12.94
CA GLN A 263 6.90 -1.31 -11.99
C GLN A 263 7.92 -1.82 -10.96
N HIS A 264 8.80 -2.72 -11.38
CA HIS A 264 9.99 -3.00 -10.60
C HIS A 264 10.80 -1.72 -10.47
N THR A 265 11.10 -1.34 -9.25
CA THR A 265 11.95 -0.20 -8.93
C THR A 265 13.43 -0.47 -9.26
N TYR A 266 13.68 -1.51 -10.05
CA TYR A 266 15.01 -1.98 -10.45
C TYR A 266 14.98 -2.69 -11.80
N ASN A 267 16.18 -2.80 -12.43
CA ASN A 267 16.33 -3.54 -13.68
C ASN A 267 15.95 -5.03 -13.45
N PRO A 268 14.99 -5.60 -14.21
CA PRO A 268 14.57 -7.00 -14.04
C PRO A 268 15.69 -8.02 -14.05
N LYS A 269 16.83 -7.70 -14.67
CA LYS A 269 18.02 -8.57 -14.69
C LYS A 269 18.73 -8.72 -13.33
N TYR A 270 18.42 -7.85 -12.37
CA TYR A 270 18.89 -7.97 -10.99
C TYR A 270 18.00 -8.88 -10.12
N ALA A 271 16.86 -9.35 -10.62
CA ALA A 271 15.86 -10.02 -9.83
C ALA A 271 16.40 -11.22 -9.04
N ALA A 272 17.17 -12.11 -9.67
CA ALA A 272 17.73 -13.29 -9.00
C ALA A 272 18.66 -12.93 -7.82
N TYR A 273 19.44 -11.86 -7.96
CA TYR A 273 20.33 -11.39 -6.89
C TYR A 273 19.54 -10.70 -5.76
N ILE A 274 18.54 -9.91 -6.11
CA ILE A 274 17.69 -9.21 -5.13
C ILE A 274 16.83 -10.20 -4.33
N ASP A 275 16.32 -11.25 -4.97
CA ASP A 275 15.57 -12.30 -4.29
C ASP A 275 16.43 -13.02 -3.25
N GLU A 276 17.73 -13.24 -3.54
CA GLU A 276 18.64 -13.86 -2.59
C GLU A 276 18.98 -12.93 -1.41
N ILE A 277 19.20 -11.61 -1.67
CA ILE A 277 19.32 -10.63 -0.58
C ILE A 277 18.09 -10.66 0.32
N THR A 278 16.90 -10.68 -0.27
CA THR A 278 15.63 -10.71 0.47
C THR A 278 15.52 -11.96 1.35
N LYS A 279 15.95 -13.12 0.82
CA LYS A 279 15.96 -14.39 1.53
C LYS A 279 16.99 -14.39 2.68
N GLU A 280 18.19 -13.88 2.44
CA GLU A 280 19.24 -13.72 3.45
C GLU A 280 18.81 -12.82 4.61
N LEU A 281 18.16 -11.67 4.30
CA LEU A 281 17.63 -10.75 5.32
C LEU A 281 16.56 -11.43 6.18
N LYS A 282 15.63 -12.18 5.57
CA LYS A 282 14.57 -12.90 6.30
C LYS A 282 15.13 -14.01 7.20
N GLN A 283 16.27 -14.57 6.87
CA GLN A 283 16.95 -15.61 7.67
C GLN A 283 17.89 -15.02 8.73
N ASN A 284 18.15 -13.72 8.69
CA ASN A 284 19.06 -13.08 9.63
C ASN A 284 18.41 -12.92 11.01
N LYS A 285 19.08 -13.42 12.04
CA LYS A 285 18.61 -13.38 13.45
C LYS A 285 18.27 -11.98 13.95
N ASN A 286 18.90 -10.94 13.41
CA ASN A 286 18.59 -9.56 13.79
C ASN A 286 17.17 -9.14 13.36
N PHE A 287 16.54 -9.85 12.43
CA PHE A 287 15.21 -9.57 11.89
C PHE A 287 14.20 -10.70 12.18
N GLU A 288 14.52 -11.65 13.08
CA GLU A 288 13.69 -12.84 13.38
C GLU A 288 12.23 -12.49 13.72
N ASN A 289 12.01 -11.33 14.37
CA ASN A 289 10.68 -10.84 14.76
C ASN A 289 10.07 -9.82 13.79
N VAL A 290 10.67 -9.63 12.60
CA VAL A 290 10.23 -8.69 11.59
C VAL A 290 9.64 -9.46 10.42
N SER A 291 8.35 -9.25 10.13
CA SER A 291 7.65 -9.95 9.04
C SER A 291 8.25 -9.64 7.66
N ASP A 292 8.66 -8.40 7.44
CA ASP A 292 9.35 -7.98 6.23
C ASP A 292 10.49 -6.98 6.55
N PRO A 293 11.75 -7.45 6.62
CA PRO A 293 12.91 -6.59 6.90
C PRO A 293 13.10 -5.46 5.87
N LEU A 294 12.69 -5.67 4.64
CA LEU A 294 12.82 -4.65 3.58
C LEU A 294 11.90 -3.44 3.82
N SER A 295 10.92 -3.57 4.70
CA SER A 295 10.03 -2.46 5.07
C SER A 295 10.58 -1.53 6.16
N LEU A 296 11.82 -1.75 6.61
CA LEU A 296 12.45 -0.99 7.69
C LEU A 296 13.24 0.25 7.21
N GLY A 297 13.29 0.54 5.92
CA GLY A 297 14.08 1.65 5.37
C GLY A 297 15.59 1.40 5.44
N LEU A 298 16.02 0.17 5.21
CA LEU A 298 17.43 -0.23 5.27
C LEU A 298 18.21 0.34 4.08
N LYS A 299 19.48 0.66 4.31
CA LYS A 299 20.47 0.84 3.25
C LYS A 299 21.31 -0.43 3.16
N ILE A 300 21.12 -1.18 2.09
CA ILE A 300 21.72 -2.51 1.89
C ILE A 300 22.85 -2.37 0.88
N TYR A 301 24.07 -2.49 1.35
CA TYR A 301 25.27 -2.44 0.53
C TYR A 301 25.66 -3.85 0.12
N THR A 302 25.81 -4.09 -1.19
CA THR A 302 26.06 -5.41 -1.73
C THR A 302 27.36 -5.46 -2.52
N ASN A 303 27.80 -6.67 -2.85
CA ASN A 303 28.93 -6.91 -3.73
C ASN A 303 28.52 -7.07 -5.21
N LEU A 304 27.26 -6.80 -5.53
CA LEU A 304 26.75 -6.88 -6.89
C LEU A 304 27.60 -6.04 -7.85
N ASN A 305 28.08 -6.65 -8.91
CA ASN A 305 28.61 -5.97 -10.07
C ASN A 305 27.47 -5.82 -11.10
N SER A 306 26.92 -4.63 -11.20
CA SER A 306 25.71 -4.34 -12.01
C SER A 306 25.89 -4.72 -13.48
N GLU A 307 27.05 -4.43 -14.07
CA GLU A 307 27.35 -4.76 -15.48
C GLU A 307 27.46 -6.27 -15.68
N LEU A 308 28.19 -6.95 -14.78
CA LEU A 308 28.37 -8.39 -14.83
C LEU A 308 27.04 -9.13 -14.63
N GLN A 309 26.17 -8.64 -13.74
CA GLN A 309 24.86 -9.20 -13.50
C GLN A 309 23.97 -9.14 -14.76
N ILE A 310 23.95 -7.98 -15.45
CA ILE A 310 23.23 -7.83 -16.72
C ILE A 310 23.80 -8.81 -17.76
N TYR A 311 25.11 -8.89 -17.87
CA TYR A 311 25.77 -9.79 -18.83
C TYR A 311 25.42 -11.26 -18.56
N VAL A 312 25.46 -11.69 -17.31
CA VAL A 312 25.14 -13.07 -16.88
C VAL A 312 23.68 -13.42 -17.23
N GLN A 313 22.74 -12.52 -16.93
CA GLN A 313 21.33 -12.76 -17.23
C GLN A 313 21.06 -12.73 -18.74
N ASP A 314 21.71 -11.83 -19.51
CA ASP A 314 21.63 -11.79 -20.98
C ASP A 314 22.13 -13.11 -21.61
N MET A 315 23.19 -13.69 -21.06
CA MET A 315 23.66 -15.01 -21.51
C MET A 315 22.60 -16.09 -21.32
N LEU A 316 21.95 -16.12 -20.16
CA LEU A 316 20.92 -17.12 -19.87
C LEU A 316 19.66 -16.92 -20.72
N ASP A 317 19.29 -15.67 -21.01
CA ASP A 317 18.12 -15.32 -21.81
C ASP A 317 18.32 -15.52 -23.33
N ASN A 318 19.46 -16.08 -23.76
CA ASN A 318 19.87 -16.32 -25.14
C ASN A 318 20.16 -15.05 -25.97
N GLN A 319 20.28 -13.91 -25.35
CA GLN A 319 20.64 -12.68 -26.07
C GLN A 319 22.13 -12.61 -26.44
N ARG A 320 22.97 -13.34 -25.69
CA ARG A 320 24.43 -13.44 -25.92
C ARG A 320 24.97 -14.86 -25.76
N SER A 321 24.11 -15.87 -25.82
CA SER A 321 24.48 -17.22 -25.42
C SER A 321 25.13 -18.03 -26.56
N PRO A 322 26.23 -18.72 -26.29
CA PRO A 322 26.68 -19.87 -27.08
C PRO A 322 25.85 -21.14 -26.80
N MET A 323 24.89 -21.08 -25.86
CA MET A 323 24.09 -22.26 -25.48
C MET A 323 23.03 -22.55 -26.56
N LYS A 324 22.85 -23.84 -26.81
CA LYS A 324 21.87 -24.31 -27.82
C LYS A 324 20.47 -23.86 -27.41
N PRO A 325 19.60 -23.49 -28.36
CA PRO A 325 18.24 -22.99 -28.08
C PRO A 325 17.37 -23.92 -27.26
N HIS A 326 17.73 -25.18 -27.16
CA HIS A 326 16.97 -26.24 -26.50
C HIS A 326 17.46 -26.63 -25.09
N ALA A 327 18.47 -25.95 -24.54
CA ALA A 327 18.81 -26.13 -23.12
C ALA A 327 17.62 -25.69 -22.26
N SER A 328 17.06 -26.61 -21.48
CA SER A 328 15.83 -26.35 -20.72
C SER A 328 16.03 -25.30 -19.63
N GLN A 329 17.15 -25.32 -18.88
CA GLN A 329 17.54 -24.33 -17.88
C GLN A 329 19.06 -24.35 -17.66
N ALA A 330 19.62 -23.21 -17.25
CA ALA A 330 20.98 -23.07 -16.77
C ALA A 330 21.03 -21.96 -15.71
N ALA A 331 22.04 -22.02 -14.86
CA ALA A 331 22.26 -21.01 -13.83
C ALA A 331 23.75 -20.68 -13.72
N ILE A 332 24.06 -19.48 -13.26
CA ILE A 332 25.44 -18.99 -13.13
C ILE A 332 25.57 -18.26 -11.80
N ALA A 333 26.59 -18.62 -11.01
CA ALA A 333 27.04 -17.83 -9.88
C ALA A 333 28.47 -17.37 -10.13
N VAL A 334 28.75 -16.09 -9.94
CA VAL A 334 30.08 -15.50 -10.13
C VAL A 334 30.60 -14.98 -8.80
N LEU A 335 31.75 -15.51 -8.40
CA LEU A 335 32.42 -15.16 -7.15
C LEU A 335 33.74 -14.42 -7.44
N ASN A 336 34.03 -13.47 -6.58
CA ASN A 336 35.33 -12.82 -6.53
C ASN A 336 36.34 -13.76 -5.89
N THR A 337 37.36 -14.20 -6.61
CA THR A 337 38.33 -15.19 -6.13
C THR A 337 39.22 -14.70 -4.99
N LYS A 338 39.32 -13.40 -4.76
CA LYS A 338 40.11 -12.84 -3.66
C LYS A 338 39.32 -12.69 -2.37
N THR A 339 38.02 -12.44 -2.48
CA THR A 339 37.15 -12.12 -1.31
C THR A 339 36.15 -13.24 -1.01
N GLY A 340 35.90 -14.14 -1.96
CA GLY A 340 34.85 -15.16 -1.86
C GLY A 340 33.41 -14.60 -2.02
N LEU A 341 33.25 -13.31 -2.22
CA LEU A 341 31.93 -12.67 -2.27
C LEU A 341 31.28 -12.85 -3.65
N ILE A 342 29.95 -12.98 -3.66
CA ILE A 342 29.16 -13.18 -4.87
C ILE A 342 28.98 -11.83 -5.58
N GLU A 343 29.42 -11.73 -6.83
CA GLU A 343 29.32 -10.53 -7.66
C GLU A 343 28.15 -10.57 -8.66
N ALA A 344 27.68 -11.77 -9.05
CA ALA A 344 26.49 -11.91 -9.90
C ALA A 344 25.81 -13.27 -9.72
N ILE A 345 24.49 -13.30 -9.90
CA ILE A 345 23.64 -14.49 -9.87
C ILE A 345 22.71 -14.50 -11.08
N GLY A 346 22.87 -15.46 -11.97
CA GLY A 346 21.92 -15.78 -13.03
C GLY A 346 21.02 -16.92 -12.57
N GLY A 347 19.80 -16.63 -12.16
CA GLY A 347 18.89 -17.58 -11.53
C GLY A 347 18.22 -18.58 -12.47
N GLY A 348 18.33 -18.36 -13.78
CA GLY A 348 17.72 -19.18 -14.82
C GLY A 348 17.35 -18.37 -16.05
N LYS A 349 16.97 -19.08 -17.13
CA LYS A 349 16.48 -18.44 -18.36
C LYS A 349 15.17 -17.71 -18.10
N ASN A 350 15.08 -16.44 -18.53
CA ASN A 350 13.92 -15.58 -18.36
C ASN A 350 13.49 -15.49 -16.88
N TYR A 351 14.44 -15.39 -15.96
CA TYR A 351 14.15 -15.31 -14.53
C TYR A 351 13.21 -14.14 -14.21
N LYS A 352 12.23 -14.40 -13.37
CA LYS A 352 11.30 -13.40 -12.84
C LYS A 352 11.40 -13.36 -11.33
N ALA A 353 11.24 -12.17 -10.75
CA ALA A 353 11.23 -11.98 -9.30
C ALA A 353 10.29 -12.98 -8.58
N GLY A 354 10.77 -13.56 -7.49
CA GLY A 354 10.08 -14.62 -6.74
C GLY A 354 10.09 -16.00 -7.43
N GLY A 355 10.78 -16.15 -8.56
CA GLY A 355 10.91 -17.41 -9.27
C GLY A 355 11.86 -18.40 -8.60
N TYR A 356 11.91 -19.63 -9.11
CA TYR A 356 12.85 -20.64 -8.66
C TYR A 356 14.27 -20.29 -9.12
N ASN A 357 15.17 -20.03 -8.17
CA ASN A 357 16.56 -19.63 -8.45
C ASN A 357 17.45 -20.89 -8.61
N TYR A 358 17.66 -21.31 -9.86
CA TYR A 358 18.47 -22.49 -10.14
C TYR A 358 19.93 -22.39 -9.67
N ALA A 359 20.45 -21.17 -9.49
CA ALA A 359 21.82 -20.97 -8.99
C ALA A 359 21.95 -21.26 -7.49
N VAL A 360 20.86 -21.14 -6.72
CA VAL A 360 20.86 -21.22 -5.25
C VAL A 360 19.98 -22.36 -4.73
N ASP A 361 18.80 -22.57 -5.32
CA ASP A 361 17.80 -23.51 -4.78
C ASP A 361 17.95 -24.92 -5.39
N ALA A 362 18.58 -25.07 -6.57
CA ALA A 362 18.70 -26.35 -7.24
C ALA A 362 19.72 -27.26 -6.53
N LYS A 363 19.26 -28.44 -6.17
CA LYS A 363 20.11 -29.51 -5.62
C LYS A 363 20.35 -30.56 -6.69
N VAL A 364 21.54 -30.55 -7.28
CA VAL A 364 21.94 -31.47 -8.34
C VAL A 364 23.21 -32.23 -7.95
N GLN A 365 23.41 -33.41 -8.54
CA GLN A 365 24.64 -34.15 -8.35
C GLN A 365 25.82 -33.41 -9.03
N PRO A 366 26.89 -33.09 -8.29
CA PRO A 366 28.01 -32.32 -8.81
C PRO A 366 28.86 -33.08 -9.83
N GLY A 367 28.81 -34.41 -9.81
CA GLY A 367 29.66 -35.23 -10.64
C GLY A 367 31.14 -34.87 -10.44
N SER A 368 31.92 -34.86 -11.52
CA SER A 368 33.34 -34.52 -11.48
C SER A 368 33.67 -33.09 -11.10
N ALA A 369 32.65 -32.16 -11.08
CA ALA A 369 32.83 -30.77 -10.66
C ALA A 369 33.21 -30.64 -9.18
N ILE A 370 32.98 -31.69 -8.36
CA ILE A 370 33.32 -31.66 -6.94
C ILE A 370 34.83 -31.96 -6.67
N LYS A 371 35.55 -32.46 -7.66
CA LYS A 371 36.98 -32.86 -7.51
C LYS A 371 37.90 -31.77 -6.95
N PRO A 372 37.74 -30.46 -7.32
CA PRO A 372 38.55 -29.41 -6.71
C PRO A 372 38.45 -29.38 -5.19
N LEU A 373 37.29 -29.75 -4.62
CA LEU A 373 37.02 -29.68 -3.17
C LEU A 373 37.45 -30.97 -2.46
N ILE A 374 37.20 -32.14 -3.06
CA ILE A 374 37.43 -33.43 -2.37
C ILE A 374 38.72 -34.13 -2.75
N ASP A 375 39.27 -33.87 -3.96
CA ASP A 375 40.49 -34.51 -4.44
C ASP A 375 41.68 -33.55 -4.36
N TYR A 376 41.54 -32.31 -4.87
CA TYR A 376 42.69 -31.39 -5.02
C TYR A 376 42.97 -30.58 -3.77
N ALA A 377 41.93 -30.04 -3.09
CA ALA A 377 42.16 -29.24 -1.91
C ALA A 377 42.85 -30.00 -0.77
N PRO A 378 42.42 -31.25 -0.41
CA PRO A 378 43.16 -32.06 0.58
C PRO A 378 44.55 -32.48 0.14
N GLY A 379 44.81 -32.52 -1.18
CA GLY A 379 46.15 -32.88 -1.70
C GLY A 379 47.14 -31.72 -1.73
N ILE A 380 46.67 -30.46 -1.48
CA ILE A 380 47.48 -29.25 -1.40
C ILE A 380 47.82 -28.91 0.06
N GLU A 381 46.95 -29.27 1.04
CA GLU A 381 47.23 -29.16 2.47
C GLU A 381 48.29 -30.16 2.92
#